data_75e2c2c40c46575759b09872a8a99f9d
#
_entry.id   75e2c2c40c46575759b09872a8a99f9d
#
_cell.length_a   1.000
_cell.length_b   1.000
_cell.length_c   1.000
_cell.angle_alpha   90.00
_cell.angle_beta   90.00
_cell.angle_gamma   90.00
#
_symmetry.space_group_name_H-M   'P 1'
#
loop_
_entity.id
_entity.type
_entity.pdbx_description
1 polymer ?
#
loop_
_entity_poly.entity_id
_entity_poly.type
_entity_poly.pdbx_seq_one_letter_code
_entity_poly.pdbx_strand_id
1 'polypeptide(L)'
;WIGGQLTAQAVPPDENPWIETFGGTRSYLELRRRIRDYYYRNFPLTAEARAVPYLNPGNGAVSRLCHEPRVSLAALEEMLAPYVAGNRVTVLLRHVATAALTNGDRVEAVQVRSLESGRERVLRAPYFIDATEMGDLLPLTRTEYVTGAESQRDTGEPHAPPEAAPHNMQAFTCCFAMDYLKGEDHTIDKPAEYEFWRDFVPELKPPWPGKLLSFVYSHPVTLQPRDYGFDADQATGFFLYRRIIDRANFRPGTYAGDITLVNWPQNDYLLGNPFEVPPDEAARHLQRAKQLSLSLLYWLQTEAPRPDGGTGWKGLRLRPDIVGTEDGLAKYPYIRESRRIQAEFTVLEQHVGTDARAKATGAKPGEVSAEIFNDSVGIGSYRIDLHPSTGGDNYIDISSLPFQIPLGALLPKRVENLLAGCKNLGVTHITNGCYRLHPVEWNIGEAAGALAAFCVGKKRVPREVRAKPDLLREFQNRLTQDGVPLAWPRVTPR
;
A
#
# COMPACT_ATOMS: atom_id res chain seq x y z
N TRP A 1 10.88 10.54 -4.58
CA TRP A 1 11.27 9.44 -3.72
C TRP A 1 10.89 8.11 -4.38
N ILE A 2 11.75 7.12 -4.29
CA ILE A 2 11.43 5.74 -4.61
C ILE A 2 10.77 5.07 -3.40
N GLY A 3 10.04 3.95 -3.57
CA GLY A 3 9.51 3.15 -2.47
C GLY A 3 8.02 3.26 -2.21
N GLY A 4 7.27 4.03 -3.02
CA GLY A 4 5.80 4.06 -3.01
C GLY A 4 5.19 4.27 -1.62
N GLN A 5 4.49 3.26 -1.13
CA GLN A 5 3.78 3.30 0.17
C GLN A 5 4.70 3.67 1.33
N LEU A 6 5.90 3.07 1.41
CA LEU A 6 6.86 3.28 2.51
C LEU A 6 7.45 4.69 2.56
N THR A 7 7.40 5.44 1.46
CA THR A 7 8.12 6.71 1.31
C THR A 7 7.21 7.84 0.84
N ALA A 8 6.93 7.90 -0.48
CA ALA A 8 6.19 9.00 -1.10
C ALA A 8 4.73 9.11 -0.63
N GLN A 9 4.12 8.01 -0.21
CA GLN A 9 2.75 7.97 0.31
C GLN A 9 2.69 8.03 1.85
N ALA A 10 3.84 7.92 2.53
CA ALA A 10 3.98 8.07 3.98
C ALA A 10 3.09 7.08 4.77
N VAL A 11 3.14 5.80 4.43
CA VAL A 11 2.41 4.73 5.14
C VAL A 11 3.41 3.80 5.83
N PRO A 12 3.37 3.66 7.17
CA PRO A 12 4.16 2.64 7.85
C PRO A 12 3.77 1.24 7.37
N PRO A 13 4.72 0.28 7.34
CA PRO A 13 4.45 -1.01 6.73
C PRO A 13 3.34 -1.78 7.44
N ASP A 14 2.32 -2.18 6.68
CA ASP A 14 1.31 -3.14 7.11
C ASP A 14 1.82 -4.55 6.80
N GLU A 15 1.97 -5.40 7.83
CA GLU A 15 2.75 -6.62 7.76
C GLU A 15 2.06 -7.78 8.48
N ASN A 16 2.46 -9.00 8.12
CA ASN A 16 2.00 -10.20 8.79
C ASN A 16 2.68 -10.41 10.16
N PRO A 17 2.09 -11.22 11.05
CA PRO A 17 2.62 -11.43 12.41
C PRO A 17 3.98 -12.13 12.47
N TRP A 18 4.39 -12.84 11.41
CA TRP A 18 5.63 -13.62 11.36
C TRP A 18 6.79 -12.89 10.68
N ILE A 19 6.59 -11.62 10.31
CA ILE A 19 7.53 -10.84 9.46
C ILE A 19 8.94 -10.69 10.07
N GLU A 20 9.10 -10.83 11.38
CA GLU A 20 10.42 -10.76 12.01
C GLU A 20 11.27 -12.02 11.77
N THR A 21 10.67 -13.12 11.34
CA THR A 21 11.35 -14.42 11.21
C THR A 21 11.31 -15.01 9.80
N PHE A 22 10.12 -15.12 9.19
CA PHE A 22 9.97 -15.81 7.89
C PHE A 22 8.83 -15.30 6.99
N GLY A 23 8.15 -14.25 7.38
CA GLY A 23 6.94 -13.76 6.70
C GLY A 23 7.18 -12.91 5.45
N GLY A 24 8.36 -12.90 4.88
CA GLY A 24 8.72 -12.13 3.69
C GLY A 24 9.94 -12.67 2.95
N THR A 25 10.28 -12.06 1.82
CA THR A 25 11.50 -12.40 1.07
C THR A 25 12.75 -11.95 1.82
N ARG A 26 13.90 -12.57 1.52
CA ARG A 26 15.19 -12.18 2.13
C ARG A 26 15.50 -10.70 1.91
N SER A 27 15.20 -10.16 0.74
CA SER A 27 15.47 -8.76 0.42
C SER A 27 14.56 -7.80 1.21
N TYR A 28 13.29 -8.17 1.46
CA TYR A 28 12.39 -7.39 2.30
C TYR A 28 12.84 -7.40 3.78
N LEU A 29 13.23 -8.57 4.29
CA LEU A 29 13.79 -8.67 5.64
C LEU A 29 15.10 -7.86 5.79
N GLU A 30 15.91 -7.83 4.72
CA GLU A 30 17.12 -6.99 4.67
C GLU A 30 16.77 -5.50 4.69
N LEU A 31 15.74 -5.04 3.96
CA LEU A 31 15.25 -3.67 4.04
C LEU A 31 14.86 -3.32 5.49
N ARG A 32 14.08 -4.17 6.15
CA ARG A 32 13.67 -3.98 7.55
C ARG A 32 14.88 -3.85 8.49
N ARG A 33 15.88 -4.72 8.30
CA ARG A 33 17.12 -4.66 9.06
C ARG A 33 17.87 -3.35 8.83
N ARG A 34 18.01 -2.91 7.57
CA ARG A 34 18.67 -1.64 7.21
C ARG A 34 17.98 -0.41 7.79
N ILE A 35 16.65 -0.40 7.83
CA ILE A 35 15.88 0.65 8.50
C ILE A 35 16.28 0.74 9.98
N ARG A 36 16.32 -0.39 10.70
CA ARG A 36 16.76 -0.41 12.11
C ARG A 36 18.23 -0.01 12.28
N ASP A 37 19.11 -0.55 11.43
CA ASP A 37 20.54 -0.22 11.43
C ASP A 37 20.77 1.28 11.19
N TYR A 38 19.91 1.91 10.36
CA TYR A 38 19.98 3.34 10.12
C TYR A 38 19.72 4.14 11.42
N TYR A 39 18.71 3.75 12.20
CA TYR A 39 18.45 4.35 13.51
C TYR A 39 19.61 4.10 14.49
N TYR A 40 20.12 2.88 14.57
CA TYR A 40 21.25 2.56 15.45
C TYR A 40 22.51 3.35 15.13
N ARG A 41 22.77 3.62 13.86
CA ARG A 41 23.98 4.34 13.42
C ARG A 41 23.84 5.85 13.53
N ASN A 42 22.67 6.40 13.19
CA ASN A 42 22.54 7.81 12.88
C ASN A 42 21.70 8.60 13.91
N PHE A 43 20.93 7.92 14.77
CA PHE A 43 20.08 8.60 15.73
C PHE A 43 20.60 8.48 17.17
N PRO A 44 20.43 9.53 18.00
CA PRO A 44 20.85 9.52 19.40
C PRO A 44 19.85 8.73 20.27
N LEU A 45 19.81 7.41 20.07
CA LEU A 45 18.96 6.51 20.84
C LEU A 45 19.37 6.48 22.31
N THR A 46 18.39 6.23 23.20
CA THR A 46 18.68 5.89 24.62
C THR A 46 19.39 4.54 24.70
N ALA A 47 19.98 4.24 25.85
CA ALA A 47 20.64 2.95 26.07
C ALA A 47 19.63 1.78 25.99
N GLU A 48 18.44 1.99 26.53
CA GLU A 48 17.33 1.03 26.52
C GLU A 48 16.87 0.74 25.09
N ALA A 49 16.59 1.79 24.28
CA ALA A 49 16.17 1.63 22.89
C ALA A 49 17.27 0.96 22.04
N ARG A 50 18.54 1.28 22.30
CA ARG A 50 19.69 0.68 21.61
C ARG A 50 19.85 -0.81 21.91
N ALA A 51 19.40 -1.26 23.08
CA ALA A 51 19.45 -2.66 23.49
C ALA A 51 18.30 -3.52 22.92
N VAL A 52 17.28 -2.92 22.31
CA VAL A 52 16.14 -3.64 21.73
C VAL A 52 16.51 -4.22 20.36
N PRO A 53 16.56 -5.55 20.16
CA PRO A 53 16.99 -6.16 18.89
C PRO A 53 16.09 -5.81 17.71
N TYR A 54 14.77 -5.67 17.96
CA TYR A 54 13.76 -5.35 16.97
C TYR A 54 13.12 -4.00 17.29
N LEU A 55 13.95 -2.95 17.31
CA LEU A 55 13.49 -1.59 17.60
C LEU A 55 12.32 -1.21 16.69
N ASN A 56 11.24 -0.74 17.31
CA ASN A 56 10.15 -0.03 16.65
C ASN A 56 10.29 1.47 17.00
N PRO A 57 10.84 2.31 16.14
CA PRO A 57 11.15 3.70 16.49
C PRO A 57 9.96 4.50 16.99
N GLY A 58 8.79 4.24 16.43
CA GLY A 58 7.55 4.90 16.83
C GLY A 58 6.75 4.16 17.91
N ASN A 59 7.05 2.91 18.20
CA ASN A 59 6.18 2.06 19.03
C ASN A 59 4.68 2.17 18.66
N GLY A 60 4.40 2.44 17.37
CA GLY A 60 3.04 2.53 16.86
C GLY A 60 2.34 1.17 16.86
N ALA A 61 1.00 1.17 16.94
CA ALA A 61 0.22 -0.05 17.10
C ALA A 61 0.03 -0.84 15.80
N VAL A 62 0.14 -0.19 14.63
CA VAL A 62 -0.18 -0.82 13.33
C VAL A 62 0.89 -1.79 12.86
N SER A 63 2.15 -1.57 13.23
CA SER A 63 3.30 -2.35 12.74
C SER A 63 4.36 -2.52 13.81
N ARG A 64 5.18 -3.56 13.65
CA ARG A 64 6.41 -3.75 14.46
C ARG A 64 7.58 -2.89 13.99
N LEU A 65 7.39 -2.06 12.96
CA LEU A 65 8.41 -1.18 12.40
C LEU A 65 7.78 0.14 11.92
N CYS A 66 7.15 0.87 12.83
CA CYS A 66 6.70 2.24 12.57
C CYS A 66 7.91 3.18 12.61
N HIS A 67 8.19 3.86 11.51
CA HIS A 67 9.38 4.68 11.33
C HIS A 67 9.15 5.81 10.31
N GLU A 68 10.08 6.74 10.24
CA GLU A 68 10.01 7.88 9.33
C GLU A 68 10.16 7.45 7.86
N PRO A 69 9.34 7.97 6.92
CA PRO A 69 9.44 7.67 5.49
C PRO A 69 10.83 7.95 4.89
N ARG A 70 11.53 8.97 5.40
CA ARG A 70 12.90 9.31 4.96
C ARG A 70 13.92 8.22 5.29
N VAL A 71 13.71 7.48 6.36
CA VAL A 71 14.59 6.36 6.73
C VAL A 71 14.39 5.17 5.80
N SER A 72 13.14 4.88 5.41
CA SER A 72 12.88 3.92 4.31
C SER A 72 13.57 4.33 3.02
N LEU A 73 13.48 5.62 2.65
CA LEU A 73 14.15 6.12 1.44
C LEU A 73 15.66 5.89 1.51
N ALA A 74 16.29 6.28 2.61
CA ALA A 74 17.74 6.10 2.81
C ALA A 74 18.14 4.62 2.72
N ALA A 75 17.39 3.71 3.34
CA ALA A 75 17.65 2.28 3.27
C ALA A 75 17.53 1.71 1.84
N LEU A 76 16.52 2.16 1.09
CA LEU A 76 16.34 1.79 -0.31
C LEU A 76 17.48 2.31 -1.19
N GLU A 77 17.91 3.56 -0.98
CA GLU A 77 19.05 4.16 -1.68
C GLU A 77 20.35 3.43 -1.35
N GLU A 78 20.59 3.04 -0.10
CA GLU A 78 21.72 2.19 0.29
C GLU A 78 21.69 0.82 -0.44
N MET A 79 20.50 0.20 -0.58
CA MET A 79 20.38 -1.07 -1.31
C MET A 79 20.68 -0.91 -2.80
N LEU A 80 20.31 0.22 -3.42
CA LEU A 80 20.54 0.48 -4.83
C LEU A 80 21.93 1.01 -5.15
N ALA A 81 22.61 1.63 -4.18
CA ALA A 81 23.87 2.33 -4.39
C ALA A 81 24.95 1.55 -5.18
N PRO A 82 25.22 0.23 -4.90
CA PRO A 82 26.20 -0.53 -5.67
C PRO A 82 25.84 -0.70 -7.15
N TYR A 83 24.55 -0.74 -7.46
CA TYR A 83 24.05 -0.93 -8.82
C TYR A 83 24.01 0.38 -9.59
N VAL A 84 23.67 1.47 -8.93
CA VAL A 84 23.70 2.83 -9.49
C VAL A 84 25.14 3.25 -9.75
N ALA A 85 26.04 3.09 -8.80
CA ALA A 85 27.46 3.39 -8.94
C ALA A 85 28.14 2.55 -10.03
N GLY A 86 27.68 1.31 -10.22
CA GLY A 86 28.17 0.42 -11.30
C GLY A 86 27.47 0.63 -12.66
N ASN A 87 26.67 1.67 -12.83
CA ASN A 87 25.88 1.96 -14.05
C ASN A 87 24.97 0.81 -14.51
N ARG A 88 24.53 -0.05 -13.59
CA ARG A 88 23.62 -1.16 -13.86
C ARG A 88 22.15 -0.80 -13.62
N VAL A 89 21.91 0.24 -12.84
CA VAL A 89 20.58 0.81 -12.57
C VAL A 89 20.63 2.30 -12.77
N THR A 90 19.65 2.84 -13.48
CA THR A 90 19.42 4.29 -13.62
C THR A 90 18.05 4.62 -13.03
N VAL A 91 18.01 5.52 -12.07
CA VAL A 91 16.76 6.02 -11.46
C VAL A 91 16.42 7.38 -12.08
N LEU A 92 15.31 7.45 -12.78
CA LEU A 92 14.80 8.70 -13.38
C LEU A 92 13.71 9.29 -12.45
N LEU A 93 14.12 10.09 -11.48
CA LEU A 93 13.19 10.77 -10.59
C LEU A 93 12.40 11.85 -11.35
N ARG A 94 11.15 12.13 -10.90
CA ARG A 94 10.26 13.14 -11.49
C ARG A 94 10.02 12.93 -12.99
N HIS A 95 9.89 11.66 -13.38
CA HIS A 95 9.50 11.28 -14.74
C HIS A 95 8.19 10.49 -14.69
N VAL A 96 7.34 10.73 -15.69
CA VAL A 96 6.07 10.02 -15.87
C VAL A 96 6.03 9.42 -17.26
N ALA A 97 5.45 8.22 -17.38
CA ALA A 97 5.16 7.62 -18.67
C ALA A 97 4.03 8.41 -19.36
N THR A 98 4.21 8.73 -20.65
CA THR A 98 3.24 9.53 -21.43
C THR A 98 2.74 8.83 -22.68
N ALA A 99 3.49 7.87 -23.20
CA ALA A 99 3.12 7.07 -24.37
C ALA A 99 3.88 5.75 -24.39
N ALA A 100 3.41 4.80 -25.16
CA ALA A 100 4.14 3.59 -25.49
C ALA A 100 4.03 3.26 -27.00
N LEU A 101 5.09 2.65 -27.54
CA LEU A 101 5.11 2.06 -28.86
C LEU A 101 4.93 0.55 -28.71
N THR A 102 3.91 0.03 -29.38
CA THR A 102 3.61 -1.42 -29.39
C THR A 102 3.60 -1.95 -30.82
N ASN A 103 4.03 -3.19 -30.98
CA ASN A 103 3.96 -3.92 -32.24
C ASN A 103 3.32 -5.30 -31.95
N GLY A 104 2.06 -5.46 -32.36
CA GLY A 104 1.26 -6.61 -31.98
C GLY A 104 1.18 -6.73 -30.45
N ASP A 105 1.59 -7.86 -29.92
CA ASP A 105 1.53 -8.19 -28.50
C ASP A 105 2.82 -7.84 -27.73
N ARG A 106 3.68 -7.00 -28.31
CA ARG A 106 4.94 -6.58 -27.69
C ARG A 106 5.00 -5.06 -27.52
N VAL A 107 5.48 -4.65 -26.37
CA VAL A 107 5.88 -3.27 -26.09
C VAL A 107 7.31 -3.09 -26.59
N GLU A 108 7.54 -2.16 -27.52
CA GLU A 108 8.85 -1.85 -28.05
C GLU A 108 9.54 -0.72 -27.30
N ALA A 109 8.75 0.25 -26.82
CA ALA A 109 9.27 1.41 -26.12
C ALA A 109 8.22 2.05 -25.23
N VAL A 110 8.69 2.74 -24.18
CA VAL A 110 7.89 3.63 -23.34
C VAL A 110 8.50 5.03 -23.42
N GLN A 111 7.67 6.01 -23.71
CA GLN A 111 8.06 7.42 -23.67
C GLN A 111 7.80 7.95 -22.25
N VAL A 112 8.81 8.61 -21.70
CA VAL A 112 8.73 9.24 -20.38
C VAL A 112 9.05 10.73 -20.51
N ARG A 113 8.36 11.55 -19.71
CA ARG A 113 8.56 13.00 -19.66
C ARG A 113 9.05 13.42 -18.28
N SER A 114 10.08 14.25 -18.26
CA SER A 114 10.54 14.92 -17.03
C SER A 114 9.53 15.98 -16.60
N LEU A 115 9.08 15.91 -15.37
CA LEU A 115 8.17 16.91 -14.76
C LEU A 115 8.87 18.24 -14.46
N GLU A 116 10.20 18.26 -14.45
CA GLU A 116 10.99 19.47 -14.19
C GLU A 116 11.27 20.25 -15.48
N SER A 117 11.76 19.54 -16.51
CA SER A 117 12.23 20.17 -17.74
C SER A 117 11.26 20.04 -18.92
N GLY A 118 10.20 19.22 -18.79
CA GLY A 118 9.31 18.86 -19.88
C GLY A 118 9.95 17.97 -20.97
N ARG A 119 11.26 17.65 -20.85
CA ARG A 119 11.96 16.84 -21.85
C ARG A 119 11.43 15.41 -21.87
N GLU A 120 11.30 14.89 -23.07
CA GLU A 120 10.89 13.51 -23.30
C GLU A 120 12.06 12.60 -23.61
N ARG A 121 11.95 11.34 -23.22
CA ARG A 121 12.90 10.27 -23.51
C ARG A 121 12.12 9.03 -23.94
N VAL A 122 12.67 8.28 -24.88
CA VAL A 122 12.14 6.99 -25.31
C VAL A 122 13.03 5.89 -24.74
N LEU A 123 12.45 5.07 -23.89
CA LEU A 123 13.11 3.94 -23.25
C LEU A 123 12.77 2.66 -24.01
N ARG A 124 13.79 1.96 -24.52
CA ARG A 124 13.65 0.66 -25.18
C ARG A 124 14.24 -0.43 -24.30
N ALA A 125 13.50 -1.52 -24.13
CA ALA A 125 13.93 -2.65 -23.33
C ALA A 125 13.30 -3.95 -23.85
N PRO A 126 13.88 -5.13 -23.56
CA PRO A 126 13.25 -6.41 -23.88
C PRO A 126 12.00 -6.66 -23.03
N TYR A 127 11.97 -6.15 -21.79
CA TYR A 127 10.85 -6.28 -20.83
C TYR A 127 10.54 -4.96 -20.15
N PHE A 128 9.27 -4.78 -19.82
CA PHE A 128 8.73 -3.68 -19.04
C PHE A 128 8.01 -4.25 -17.82
N ILE A 129 8.12 -3.57 -16.69
CA ILE A 129 7.42 -3.93 -15.44
C ILE A 129 6.63 -2.71 -15.01
N ASP A 130 5.31 -2.83 -14.95
CA ASP A 130 4.46 -1.77 -14.44
C ASP A 130 4.33 -1.91 -12.92
N ALA A 131 5.01 -1.02 -12.19
CA ALA A 131 4.89 -0.84 -10.76
C ALA A 131 4.37 0.57 -10.41
N THR A 132 3.65 1.19 -11.35
CA THR A 132 3.00 2.48 -11.09
C THR A 132 1.80 2.30 -10.16
N GLU A 133 1.51 3.32 -9.36
CA GLU A 133 0.43 3.24 -8.35
C GLU A 133 -0.95 3.04 -8.95
N MET A 134 -1.17 3.50 -10.17
CA MET A 134 -2.48 3.43 -10.84
C MET A 134 -2.48 2.52 -12.08
N GLY A 135 -1.43 1.72 -12.31
CA GLY A 135 -1.34 0.86 -13.50
C GLY A 135 -1.24 1.67 -14.79
N ASP A 136 -0.40 2.72 -14.80
CA ASP A 136 -0.39 3.72 -15.87
C ASP A 136 0.14 3.20 -17.20
N LEU A 137 0.98 2.16 -17.20
CA LEU A 137 1.45 1.56 -18.44
C LEU A 137 0.37 0.73 -19.15
N LEU A 138 -0.65 0.24 -18.43
CA LEU A 138 -1.67 -0.63 -19.01
C LEU A 138 -2.44 0.05 -20.15
N PRO A 139 -3.06 1.24 -19.95
CA PRO A 139 -3.72 1.94 -21.06
C PRO A 139 -2.73 2.40 -22.14
N LEU A 140 -1.53 2.84 -21.78
CA LEU A 140 -0.53 3.31 -22.74
C LEU A 140 -0.06 2.20 -23.69
N THR A 141 0.05 0.97 -23.20
CA THR A 141 0.48 -0.21 -23.95
C THR A 141 -0.69 -0.99 -24.56
N ARG A 142 -1.92 -0.53 -24.37
CA ARG A 142 -3.14 -1.23 -24.75
C ARG A 142 -3.24 -2.65 -24.16
N THR A 143 -2.66 -2.83 -22.98
CA THR A 143 -2.80 -4.07 -22.20
C THR A 143 -4.18 -4.09 -21.56
N GLU A 144 -4.89 -5.20 -21.68
CA GLU A 144 -6.21 -5.37 -21.11
C GLU A 144 -6.17 -5.35 -19.60
N TYR A 145 -7.10 -4.60 -19.00
CA TYR A 145 -7.21 -4.46 -17.53
C TYR A 145 -8.68 -4.34 -17.10
N VAL A 146 -8.88 -4.44 -15.82
CA VAL A 146 -10.15 -4.21 -15.13
C VAL A 146 -9.96 -3.17 -14.03
N THR A 147 -11.06 -2.53 -13.64
CA THR A 147 -11.12 -1.58 -12.53
C THR A 147 -12.38 -1.82 -11.70
N GLY A 148 -12.38 -1.38 -10.45
CA GLY A 148 -13.52 -1.51 -9.56
C GLY A 148 -13.91 -2.97 -9.28
N ALA A 149 -15.17 -3.18 -8.90
CA ALA A 149 -15.64 -4.48 -8.45
C ALA A 149 -16.15 -5.35 -9.61
N GLU A 150 -15.66 -6.57 -9.69
CA GLU A 150 -16.19 -7.63 -10.56
C GLU A 150 -17.54 -8.13 -10.04
N SER A 151 -18.36 -8.74 -10.90
CA SER A 151 -19.64 -9.32 -10.48
C SER A 151 -19.46 -10.67 -9.78
N GLN A 152 -20.33 -10.96 -8.82
CA GLN A 152 -20.44 -12.28 -8.22
C GLN A 152 -20.77 -13.36 -9.25
N ARG A 153 -21.57 -13.02 -10.28
CA ARG A 153 -21.89 -13.94 -11.37
C ARG A 153 -20.64 -14.41 -12.12
N ASP A 154 -19.67 -13.51 -12.33
CA ASP A 154 -18.47 -13.84 -13.13
C ASP A 154 -17.36 -14.48 -12.29
N THR A 155 -17.26 -14.13 -11.02
CA THR A 155 -16.18 -14.60 -10.14
C THR A 155 -16.60 -15.68 -9.13
N GLY A 156 -17.87 -15.73 -8.79
CA GLY A 156 -18.38 -16.61 -7.73
C GLY A 156 -17.94 -16.20 -6.32
N GLU A 157 -17.35 -15.03 -6.16
CA GLU A 157 -16.88 -14.53 -4.87
C GLU A 157 -18.05 -14.14 -3.97
N PRO A 158 -18.10 -14.64 -2.71
CA PRO A 158 -19.22 -14.36 -1.81
C PRO A 158 -19.46 -12.87 -1.52
N HIS A 159 -18.39 -12.06 -1.50
CA HIS A 159 -18.48 -10.62 -1.17
C HIS A 159 -18.47 -9.71 -2.39
N ALA A 160 -18.38 -10.26 -3.61
CA ALA A 160 -18.54 -9.47 -4.83
C ALA A 160 -19.99 -9.01 -5.01
N PRO A 161 -20.23 -7.81 -5.58
CA PRO A 161 -21.58 -7.34 -5.86
C PRO A 161 -22.25 -8.20 -6.93
N PRO A 162 -23.60 -8.26 -6.99
CA PRO A 162 -24.33 -9.04 -7.99
C PRO A 162 -23.94 -8.69 -9.43
N GLU A 163 -23.77 -7.41 -9.72
CA GLU A 163 -23.36 -6.88 -11.04
C GLU A 163 -22.02 -6.15 -10.91
N ALA A 164 -21.22 -6.17 -11.98
CA ALA A 164 -19.93 -5.50 -12.01
C ALA A 164 -20.07 -3.98 -11.87
N ALA A 165 -19.19 -3.37 -11.09
CA ALA A 165 -19.16 -1.94 -10.81
C ALA A 165 -17.75 -1.37 -11.06
N PRO A 166 -17.39 -1.06 -12.34
CA PRO A 166 -16.01 -0.66 -12.71
C PRO A 166 -15.51 0.64 -12.07
N HIS A 167 -16.44 1.49 -11.57
CA HIS A 167 -16.11 2.74 -10.89
C HIS A 167 -16.13 2.61 -9.36
N ASN A 168 -16.47 1.43 -8.83
CA ASN A 168 -16.49 1.16 -7.40
C ASN A 168 -15.10 0.80 -6.91
N MET A 169 -14.35 1.79 -6.45
CA MET A 169 -12.96 1.65 -6.00
C MET A 169 -12.82 2.09 -4.54
N GLN A 170 -11.89 1.47 -3.84
CA GLN A 170 -11.57 1.84 -2.46
C GLN A 170 -11.13 3.30 -2.37
N ALA A 171 -11.52 3.96 -1.29
CA ALA A 171 -11.06 5.31 -0.95
C ALA A 171 -9.53 5.41 -0.98
N PHE A 172 -9.02 6.56 -1.39
CA PHE A 172 -7.60 6.89 -1.30
C PHE A 172 -7.35 7.99 -0.27
N THR A 173 -6.11 8.13 0.19
CA THR A 173 -5.79 9.00 1.33
C THR A 173 -4.62 9.92 1.01
N CYS A 174 -4.75 11.22 1.26
CA CYS A 174 -3.63 12.14 1.33
C CYS A 174 -3.05 12.13 2.75
N CYS A 175 -2.05 11.28 3.00
CA CYS A 175 -1.46 11.14 4.32
C CYS A 175 -0.69 12.40 4.75
N PHE A 176 -0.55 12.61 6.06
CA PHE A 176 0.30 13.67 6.63
C PHE A 176 0.93 13.23 7.94
N ALA A 177 1.97 13.94 8.37
CA ALA A 177 2.59 13.75 9.67
C ALA A 177 2.26 14.91 10.60
N MET A 178 2.08 14.62 11.88
CA MET A 178 1.91 15.64 12.93
C MET A 178 2.61 15.22 14.22
N ASP A 179 3.00 16.23 15.00
CA ASP A 179 3.39 16.08 16.40
C ASP A 179 2.48 16.92 17.31
N TYR A 180 2.64 16.76 18.63
CA TYR A 180 1.90 17.54 19.60
C TYR A 180 2.84 18.24 20.57
N LEU A 181 2.73 19.57 20.67
CA LEU A 181 3.50 20.43 21.56
C LEU A 181 2.57 21.07 22.57
N LYS A 182 2.54 20.52 23.77
CA LYS A 182 1.64 20.95 24.84
C LYS A 182 1.85 22.42 25.22
N GLY A 183 0.76 23.19 25.21
CA GLY A 183 0.76 24.62 25.57
C GLY A 183 1.12 25.57 24.43
N GLU A 184 1.43 25.05 23.24
CA GLU A 184 1.61 25.85 22.04
C GLU A 184 0.32 25.93 21.21
N ASP A 185 0.27 26.88 20.26
CA ASP A 185 -0.82 27.02 19.30
C ASP A 185 -0.25 26.95 17.88
N HIS A 186 -0.51 25.85 17.19
CA HIS A 186 -0.11 25.56 15.82
C HIS A 186 -1.32 25.39 14.90
N THR A 187 -2.46 25.98 15.30
CA THR A 187 -3.69 25.91 14.51
C THR A 187 -3.43 26.44 13.10
N ILE A 188 -3.70 25.59 12.10
CA ILE A 188 -3.55 25.96 10.69
C ILE A 188 -4.67 26.91 10.26
N ASP A 189 -4.51 27.59 9.12
CA ASP A 189 -5.58 28.33 8.49
C ASP A 189 -6.74 27.39 8.16
N LYS A 190 -7.98 27.88 8.36
CA LYS A 190 -9.18 27.10 8.09
C LYS A 190 -9.23 26.69 6.62
N PRO A 191 -9.26 25.36 6.31
CA PRO A 191 -9.34 24.88 4.93
C PRO A 191 -10.59 25.35 4.21
N ALA A 192 -10.50 25.60 2.91
CA ALA A 192 -11.60 26.16 2.12
C ALA A 192 -12.86 25.28 2.12
N GLU A 193 -12.70 23.94 2.17
CA GLU A 193 -13.82 22.99 2.20
C GLU A 193 -14.16 22.52 3.63
N TYR A 194 -13.67 23.19 4.69
CA TYR A 194 -13.83 22.71 6.06
C TYR A 194 -15.31 22.52 6.46
N GLU A 195 -16.18 23.49 6.16
CA GLU A 195 -17.61 23.39 6.52
C GLU A 195 -18.29 22.18 5.88
N PHE A 196 -17.93 21.89 4.64
CA PHE A 196 -18.44 20.69 3.97
C PHE A 196 -17.98 19.42 4.69
N TRP A 197 -16.66 19.28 4.96
CA TRP A 197 -16.12 18.07 5.56
C TRP A 197 -16.53 17.89 7.03
N ARG A 198 -16.66 18.99 7.79
CA ARG A 198 -17.15 18.97 9.17
C ARG A 198 -18.53 18.36 9.30
N ASP A 199 -19.42 18.61 8.33
CA ASP A 199 -20.80 18.17 8.37
C ASP A 199 -21.07 16.94 7.50
N PHE A 200 -20.08 16.48 6.76
CA PHE A 200 -20.20 15.35 5.85
C PHE A 200 -20.47 14.03 6.58
N VAL A 201 -21.53 13.34 6.16
CA VAL A 201 -21.89 11.99 6.60
C VAL A 201 -21.78 11.06 5.38
N PRO A 202 -20.88 10.07 5.39
CA PRO A 202 -20.76 9.11 4.30
C PRO A 202 -22.05 8.31 4.06
N GLU A 203 -22.53 8.27 2.84
CA GLU A 203 -23.68 7.46 2.44
C GLU A 203 -23.21 6.06 2.03
N LEU A 204 -23.06 5.17 3.01
CA LEU A 204 -22.51 3.83 2.83
C LEU A 204 -23.51 2.74 3.19
N LYS A 205 -23.25 1.52 2.74
CA LYS A 205 -24.01 0.30 3.04
C LYS A 205 -23.06 -0.77 3.62
N PRO A 206 -23.29 -1.22 4.87
CA PRO A 206 -24.21 -0.65 5.88
C PRO A 206 -23.89 0.81 6.23
N PRO A 207 -24.83 1.54 6.87
CA PRO A 207 -24.63 2.97 7.14
C PRO A 207 -23.38 3.28 7.97
N TRP A 208 -22.69 4.37 7.64
CA TRP A 208 -21.63 4.93 8.48
C TRP A 208 -22.23 5.56 9.77
N PRO A 209 -21.54 5.49 10.93
CA PRO A 209 -22.12 5.87 12.22
C PRO A 209 -22.19 7.37 12.52
N GLY A 210 -22.31 8.23 11.53
CA GLY A 210 -22.42 9.67 11.71
C GLY A 210 -21.47 10.49 10.86
N LYS A 211 -20.97 11.61 11.39
CA LYS A 211 -20.05 12.47 10.65
C LYS A 211 -18.69 11.78 10.42
N LEU A 212 -18.07 12.05 9.27
CA LEU A 212 -16.76 11.50 8.94
C LEU A 212 -15.68 12.02 9.90
N LEU A 213 -15.68 13.34 10.22
CA LEU A 213 -14.80 13.91 11.22
C LEU A 213 -15.33 13.60 12.62
N SER A 214 -14.97 12.42 13.11
CA SER A 214 -15.36 11.86 14.42
C SER A 214 -14.36 10.80 14.84
N PHE A 215 -14.24 10.52 16.15
CA PHE A 215 -13.47 9.35 16.63
C PHE A 215 -14.29 8.06 16.57
N VAL A 216 -15.60 8.19 16.30
CA VAL A 216 -16.50 7.04 16.08
C VAL A 216 -16.57 6.75 14.57
N TYR A 217 -16.30 5.52 14.21
CA TYR A 217 -16.34 5.03 12.83
C TYR A 217 -16.87 3.60 12.77
N SER A 218 -17.15 3.07 11.58
CA SER A 218 -17.54 1.66 11.43
C SER A 218 -16.38 0.75 11.80
N HIS A 219 -16.61 -0.19 12.73
CA HIS A 219 -15.63 -1.24 13.01
C HIS A 219 -15.43 -2.09 11.74
N PRO A 220 -14.20 -2.25 11.21
CA PRO A 220 -14.01 -2.88 9.90
C PRO A 220 -14.65 -4.28 9.76
N VAL A 221 -14.59 -5.11 10.82
CA VAL A 221 -15.11 -6.50 10.79
C VAL A 221 -16.59 -6.59 11.14
N THR A 222 -17.05 -5.86 12.17
CA THR A 222 -18.43 -6.02 12.68
C THR A 222 -19.40 -4.99 12.12
N LEU A 223 -18.89 -3.95 11.48
CA LEU A 223 -19.60 -2.79 10.93
C LEU A 223 -20.43 -2.01 11.98
N GLN A 224 -20.26 -2.34 13.27
CA GLN A 224 -20.86 -1.62 14.37
C GLN A 224 -20.07 -0.32 14.66
N PRO A 225 -20.70 0.72 15.21
CA PRO A 225 -19.98 1.91 15.66
C PRO A 225 -18.87 1.55 16.65
N ARG A 226 -17.68 2.08 16.40
CA ARG A 226 -16.49 1.92 17.24
C ARG A 226 -15.90 3.28 17.56
N ASP A 227 -15.79 3.61 18.84
CA ASP A 227 -14.95 4.72 19.30
C ASP A 227 -13.52 4.21 19.53
N TYR A 228 -12.57 4.73 18.78
CA TYR A 228 -11.14 4.40 18.95
C TYR A 228 -10.42 5.41 19.83
N GLY A 229 -11.02 6.57 20.03
CA GLY A 229 -10.48 7.66 20.81
C GLY A 229 -9.27 8.35 20.20
N PHE A 230 -8.89 9.45 20.81
CA PHE A 230 -7.69 10.21 20.49
C PHE A 230 -7.24 10.98 21.72
N ASP A 231 -5.98 10.83 22.10
CA ASP A 231 -5.35 11.65 23.12
C ASP A 231 -3.90 11.92 22.73
N ALA A 232 -3.60 13.16 22.38
CA ALA A 232 -2.26 13.58 21.99
C ALA A 232 -1.32 13.74 23.20
N ASP A 233 -1.85 14.07 24.40
CA ASP A 233 -1.07 14.16 25.63
C ASP A 233 -0.55 12.80 26.12
N GLN A 234 -1.41 11.78 26.04
CA GLN A 234 -1.09 10.41 26.47
C GLN A 234 -0.61 9.52 25.33
N ALA A 235 -0.59 10.04 24.11
CA ALA A 235 -0.26 9.33 22.88
C ALA A 235 -1.07 8.02 22.74
N THR A 236 -2.40 8.10 22.85
CA THR A 236 -3.30 6.94 22.75
C THR A 236 -4.32 7.07 21.59
N GLY A 237 -5.08 6.01 21.33
CA GLY A 237 -6.05 5.96 20.25
C GLY A 237 -5.40 6.18 18.88
N PHE A 238 -6.03 6.99 18.03
CA PHE A 238 -5.51 7.28 16.70
C PHE A 238 -4.12 7.91 16.70
N PHE A 239 -3.71 8.66 17.74
CA PHE A 239 -2.36 9.21 17.83
C PHE A 239 -1.31 8.11 17.92
N LEU A 240 -1.55 7.05 18.68
CA LEU A 240 -0.65 5.90 18.81
C LEU A 240 -0.65 5.02 17.56
N TYR A 241 -1.77 4.95 16.85
CA TYR A 241 -2.01 3.91 15.82
C TYR A 241 -0.87 3.82 14.80
N ARG A 242 -0.47 4.94 14.20
CA ARG A 242 0.64 5.02 13.24
C ARG A 242 1.76 5.94 13.73
N ARG A 243 2.02 5.96 15.03
CA ARG A 243 3.13 6.75 15.61
C ARG A 243 4.45 6.23 15.06
N ILE A 244 5.25 7.11 14.43
CA ILE A 244 6.50 6.79 13.76
C ILE A 244 7.73 7.19 14.60
N ILE A 245 7.57 8.09 15.54
CA ILE A 245 8.57 8.48 16.53
C ILE A 245 7.92 8.45 17.92
N ASP A 246 8.45 7.59 18.77
CA ASP A 246 8.26 7.65 20.21
C ASP A 246 9.51 8.34 20.79
N ARG A 247 9.35 9.58 21.25
CA ARG A 247 10.48 10.36 21.78
C ARG A 247 11.21 9.69 22.95
N ALA A 248 10.55 8.77 23.66
CA ALA A 248 11.16 8.01 24.73
C ALA A 248 12.30 7.06 24.26
N ASN A 249 12.31 6.69 22.98
CA ASN A 249 13.40 5.93 22.37
C ASN A 249 14.66 6.77 22.11
N PHE A 250 14.58 8.10 22.24
CA PHE A 250 15.65 9.02 21.87
C PHE A 250 16.12 9.83 23.07
N ARG A 251 17.37 10.28 23.04
CA ARG A 251 17.92 11.13 24.10
C ARG A 251 17.07 12.40 24.25
N PRO A 252 16.89 12.91 25.47
CA PRO A 252 16.14 14.15 25.70
C PRO A 252 16.60 15.30 24.81
N GLY A 253 15.64 16.03 24.24
CA GLY A 253 15.91 17.14 23.31
C GLY A 253 16.08 16.76 21.85
N THR A 254 16.05 15.46 21.48
CA THR A 254 16.13 15.04 20.08
C THR A 254 14.84 15.37 19.32
N TYR A 255 13.70 15.11 19.93
CA TYR A 255 12.37 15.44 19.41
C TYR A 255 11.58 16.24 20.45
N ALA A 256 10.87 17.27 20.00
CA ALA A 256 10.01 18.08 20.86
C ALA A 256 8.76 17.31 21.31
N GLY A 257 8.23 16.45 20.45
CA GLY A 257 7.05 15.62 20.71
C GLY A 257 7.15 14.27 19.98
N ASP A 258 6.24 13.37 20.29
CA ASP A 258 6.00 12.17 19.51
C ASP A 258 5.45 12.56 18.13
N ILE A 259 5.77 11.78 17.09
CA ILE A 259 5.31 12.04 15.72
C ILE A 259 4.44 10.89 15.26
N THR A 260 3.25 11.20 14.74
CA THR A 260 2.35 10.22 14.14
C THR A 260 2.09 10.52 12.66
N LEU A 261 1.85 9.47 11.88
CA LEU A 261 1.32 9.57 10.52
C LEU A 261 -0.20 9.41 10.55
N VAL A 262 -0.89 10.26 9.81
CA VAL A 262 -2.33 10.23 9.68
C VAL A 262 -2.70 9.59 8.34
N ASN A 263 -3.14 8.35 8.43
CA ASN A 263 -3.79 7.54 7.42
C ASN A 263 -4.87 6.78 8.18
N TRP A 264 -5.99 7.44 8.36
CA TRP A 264 -7.10 7.00 9.20
C TRP A 264 -8.41 6.96 8.41
N PRO A 265 -9.46 6.29 8.93
CA PRO A 265 -10.77 6.31 8.29
C PRO A 265 -11.30 7.71 7.98
N GLN A 266 -10.96 8.69 8.82
CA GLN A 266 -11.45 10.06 8.74
C GLN A 266 -10.87 10.87 7.58
N ASN A 267 -9.76 10.44 6.99
CA ASN A 267 -9.20 11.08 5.80
C ASN A 267 -9.17 10.18 4.56
N ASP A 268 -9.97 9.12 4.57
CA ASP A 268 -10.25 8.31 3.39
C ASP A 268 -11.21 9.04 2.45
N TYR A 269 -10.72 9.43 1.28
CA TYR A 269 -11.51 10.14 0.29
C TYR A 269 -12.26 9.16 -0.61
N LEU A 270 -13.60 9.21 -0.56
CA LEU A 270 -14.50 8.26 -1.23
C LEU A 270 -15.48 8.92 -2.24
N LEU A 271 -15.31 10.21 -2.55
CA LEU A 271 -16.23 10.94 -3.43
C LEU A 271 -15.82 10.91 -4.92
N GLY A 272 -14.84 10.11 -5.29
CA GLY A 272 -14.42 9.91 -6.66
C GLY A 272 -13.01 9.33 -6.78
N ASN A 273 -12.60 9.04 -8.00
CA ASN A 273 -11.36 8.35 -8.32
C ASN A 273 -10.32 9.29 -8.95
N PRO A 274 -9.01 9.08 -8.71
CA PRO A 274 -7.96 9.87 -9.32
C PRO A 274 -7.55 9.38 -10.72
N PHE A 275 -8.18 8.34 -11.25
CA PHE A 275 -7.94 7.74 -12.58
C PHE A 275 -9.24 7.19 -13.16
N GLU A 276 -9.24 6.83 -14.45
CA GLU A 276 -10.43 6.45 -15.24
C GLU A 276 -11.51 7.57 -15.30
N VAL A 277 -11.07 8.79 -15.12
CA VAL A 277 -11.87 10.02 -15.22
C VAL A 277 -11.08 11.07 -16.02
N PRO A 278 -11.70 12.12 -16.56
CA PRO A 278 -10.99 13.22 -17.21
C PRO A 278 -9.91 13.84 -16.31
N PRO A 279 -8.80 14.33 -16.87
CA PRO A 279 -7.68 14.86 -16.07
C PRO A 279 -8.03 16.00 -15.10
N ASP A 280 -8.97 16.87 -15.48
CA ASP A 280 -9.47 17.96 -14.65
C ASP A 280 -10.33 17.42 -13.48
N GLU A 281 -11.07 16.36 -13.71
CA GLU A 281 -11.83 15.66 -12.67
C GLU A 281 -10.90 14.94 -11.71
N ALA A 282 -9.89 14.23 -12.20
CA ALA A 282 -8.86 13.62 -11.36
C ALA A 282 -8.15 14.66 -10.48
N ALA A 283 -7.77 15.80 -11.06
CA ALA A 283 -7.14 16.89 -10.31
C ALA A 283 -8.07 17.46 -9.23
N ARG A 284 -9.37 17.59 -9.51
CA ARG A 284 -10.38 18.03 -8.54
C ARG A 284 -10.51 17.04 -7.38
N HIS A 285 -10.56 15.72 -7.65
CA HIS A 285 -10.63 14.71 -6.59
C HIS A 285 -9.36 14.69 -5.73
N LEU A 286 -8.18 14.83 -6.33
CA LEU A 286 -6.92 14.95 -5.59
C LEU A 286 -6.90 16.20 -4.69
N GLN A 287 -7.36 17.35 -5.20
CA GLN A 287 -7.45 18.59 -4.41
C GLN A 287 -8.44 18.46 -3.26
N ARG A 288 -9.62 17.87 -3.48
CA ARG A 288 -10.61 17.64 -2.42
C ARG A 288 -10.13 16.66 -1.36
N ALA A 289 -9.38 15.62 -1.73
CA ALA A 289 -8.75 14.70 -0.78
C ALA A 289 -7.71 15.42 0.11
N LYS A 290 -6.95 16.35 -0.45
CA LYS A 290 -6.06 17.23 0.33
C LYS A 290 -6.85 18.13 1.29
N GLN A 291 -7.97 18.71 0.84
CA GLN A 291 -8.86 19.51 1.68
C GLN A 291 -9.47 18.70 2.83
N LEU A 292 -9.84 17.43 2.58
CA LEU A 292 -10.31 16.51 3.64
C LEU A 292 -9.23 16.30 4.70
N SER A 293 -8.00 15.98 4.31
CA SER A 293 -6.90 15.74 5.26
C SER A 293 -6.55 16.97 6.09
N LEU A 294 -6.50 18.15 5.47
CA LEU A 294 -6.29 19.42 6.20
C LEU A 294 -7.51 19.76 7.09
N SER A 295 -8.73 19.45 6.66
CA SER A 295 -9.94 19.63 7.46
C SER A 295 -9.96 18.72 8.68
N LEU A 296 -9.46 17.49 8.57
CA LEU A 296 -9.28 16.61 9.72
C LEU A 296 -8.28 17.22 10.73
N LEU A 297 -7.14 17.74 10.27
CA LEU A 297 -6.17 18.38 11.16
C LEU A 297 -6.79 19.61 11.84
N TYR A 298 -7.45 20.48 11.07
CA TYR A 298 -8.11 21.68 11.62
C TYR A 298 -9.18 21.31 12.65
N TRP A 299 -10.02 20.30 12.38
CA TRP A 299 -11.00 19.78 13.31
C TRP A 299 -10.34 19.24 14.59
N LEU A 300 -9.27 18.48 14.47
CA LEU A 300 -8.48 18.01 15.62
C LEU A 300 -7.96 19.18 16.47
N GLN A 301 -7.51 20.27 15.82
CA GLN A 301 -6.96 21.44 16.52
C GLN A 301 -8.04 22.31 17.20
N THR A 302 -9.27 22.31 16.69
CA THR A 302 -10.28 23.31 17.09
C THR A 302 -11.54 22.76 17.75
N GLU A 303 -12.09 21.63 17.26
CA GLU A 303 -13.43 21.16 17.63
C GLU A 303 -13.45 19.75 18.23
N ALA A 304 -12.44 18.92 17.98
CA ALA A 304 -12.44 17.53 18.41
C ALA A 304 -12.54 17.43 19.94
N PRO A 305 -13.43 16.54 20.48
CA PRO A 305 -13.63 16.40 21.93
C PRO A 305 -12.38 15.85 22.60
N ARG A 306 -12.06 16.40 23.78
CA ARG A 306 -10.91 16.02 24.60
C ARG A 306 -11.37 15.20 25.83
N PRO A 307 -10.52 14.29 26.35
CA PRO A 307 -10.84 13.53 27.57
C PRO A 307 -11.07 14.40 28.82
N ASP A 308 -10.49 15.61 28.86
CA ASP A 308 -10.66 16.57 29.97
C ASP A 308 -11.96 17.41 29.88
N GLY A 309 -12.82 17.12 28.91
CA GLY A 309 -14.07 17.85 28.65
C GLY A 309 -13.90 19.11 27.82
N GLY A 310 -12.68 19.45 27.43
CA GLY A 310 -12.39 20.56 26.48
C GLY A 310 -12.57 20.12 25.02
N THR A 311 -12.24 21.05 24.10
CA THR A 311 -12.23 20.81 22.66
C THR A 311 -10.92 21.27 22.04
N GLY A 312 -10.49 20.55 21.01
CA GLY A 312 -9.33 20.87 20.19
C GLY A 312 -7.97 20.70 20.88
N TRP A 313 -7.01 20.23 20.12
CA TRP A 313 -5.60 20.16 20.52
C TRP A 313 -4.78 21.16 19.70
N LYS A 314 -4.79 22.43 20.09
CA LYS A 314 -4.09 23.52 19.39
C LYS A 314 -2.60 23.28 19.21
N GLY A 315 -1.98 22.54 20.11
CA GLY A 315 -0.57 22.15 20.03
C GLY A 315 -0.24 21.09 18.96
N LEU A 316 -1.22 20.52 18.25
CA LEU A 316 -0.96 19.66 17.09
C LEU A 316 -0.33 20.48 15.98
N ARG A 317 0.83 20.03 15.51
CA ARG A 317 1.61 20.74 14.50
C ARG A 317 1.80 19.84 13.26
N LEU A 318 1.46 20.38 12.08
CA LEU A 318 1.76 19.73 10.80
C LEU A 318 3.27 19.63 10.60
N ARG A 319 3.76 18.49 10.11
CA ARG A 319 5.19 18.19 9.95
C ARG A 319 5.58 17.98 8.48
N PRO A 320 5.69 19.09 7.69
CA PRO A 320 6.10 19.02 6.28
C PRO A 320 7.52 18.47 6.09
N ASP A 321 8.39 18.64 7.09
CA ASP A 321 9.75 18.09 7.09
C ASP A 321 9.79 16.56 7.05
N ILE A 322 8.83 15.87 7.67
CA ILE A 322 8.74 14.41 7.70
C ILE A 322 8.36 13.86 6.32
N VAL A 323 7.35 14.44 5.68
CA VAL A 323 6.86 13.99 4.37
C VAL A 323 7.62 14.64 3.19
N GLY A 324 8.36 15.73 3.45
CA GLY A 324 9.22 16.40 2.49
C GLY A 324 8.48 17.18 1.41
N THR A 325 7.39 17.86 1.79
CA THR A 325 6.54 18.70 0.95
C THR A 325 6.34 20.06 1.62
N GLU A 326 5.95 21.06 0.86
CA GLU A 326 5.65 22.40 1.40
C GLU A 326 4.27 22.47 2.02
N ASP A 327 3.29 21.71 1.46
CA ASP A 327 1.91 21.69 1.95
C ASP A 327 1.70 20.73 3.13
N GLY A 328 2.74 20.01 3.57
CA GLY A 328 2.70 19.09 4.70
C GLY A 328 1.99 17.75 4.45
N LEU A 329 1.48 17.54 3.24
CA LEU A 329 0.86 16.28 2.83
C LEU A 329 1.88 15.38 2.13
N ALA A 330 1.64 14.08 2.13
CA ALA A 330 2.50 13.11 1.44
C ALA A 330 2.69 13.48 -0.04
N LYS A 331 3.86 13.15 -0.59
CA LYS A 331 4.24 13.47 -1.99
C LYS A 331 3.29 12.87 -3.02
N TYR A 332 2.66 11.76 -2.68
CA TYR A 332 1.71 11.04 -3.50
C TYR A 332 0.56 10.51 -2.63
N PRO A 333 -0.68 10.50 -3.11
CA PRO A 333 -1.79 9.91 -2.35
C PRO A 333 -1.59 8.41 -2.17
N TYR A 334 -2.04 7.87 -1.05
CA TYR A 334 -2.08 6.43 -0.81
C TYR A 334 -3.22 5.82 -1.62
N ILE A 335 -2.86 5.17 -2.72
CA ILE A 335 -3.77 4.49 -3.63
C ILE A 335 -3.88 3.02 -3.22
N ARG A 336 -5.04 2.60 -2.73
CA ARG A 336 -5.29 1.21 -2.30
C ARG A 336 -5.60 0.29 -3.46
N GLU A 337 -6.25 0.80 -4.48
CA GLU A 337 -6.70 0.02 -5.63
C GLU A 337 -6.37 0.75 -6.94
N SER A 338 -6.03 -0.01 -7.97
CA SER A 338 -5.64 0.52 -9.25
C SER A 338 -6.23 -0.30 -10.40
N ARG A 339 -5.85 0.02 -11.63
CA ARG A 339 -6.04 -0.87 -12.78
C ARG A 339 -5.35 -2.20 -12.51
N ARG A 340 -6.01 -3.30 -12.75
CA ARG A 340 -5.49 -4.67 -12.58
C ARG A 340 -5.49 -5.37 -13.93
N ILE A 341 -4.35 -6.01 -14.29
CA ILE A 341 -4.25 -6.69 -15.59
C ILE A 341 -5.30 -7.79 -15.72
N GLN A 342 -5.85 -7.98 -16.92
CA GLN A 342 -6.46 -9.26 -17.26
C GLN A 342 -5.35 -10.29 -17.44
N ALA A 343 -5.10 -11.02 -16.37
CA ALA A 343 -3.98 -11.96 -16.25
C ALA A 343 -4.30 -13.35 -16.80
N GLU A 344 -3.26 -14.17 -17.03
CA GLU A 344 -3.44 -15.58 -17.33
C GLU A 344 -4.11 -16.36 -16.19
N PHE A 345 -4.00 -15.84 -14.95
CA PHE A 345 -4.70 -16.34 -13.77
C PHE A 345 -5.15 -15.18 -12.90
N THR A 346 -6.38 -15.23 -12.40
CA THR A 346 -6.90 -14.25 -11.45
C THR A 346 -7.12 -14.93 -10.09
N VAL A 347 -6.55 -14.37 -9.04
CA VAL A 347 -6.79 -14.85 -7.66
C VAL A 347 -8.16 -14.36 -7.21
N LEU A 348 -8.99 -15.29 -6.72
CA LEU A 348 -10.34 -15.05 -6.26
C LEU A 348 -10.44 -15.25 -4.74
N GLU A 349 -11.49 -14.73 -4.12
CA GLU A 349 -11.75 -14.86 -2.68
C GLU A 349 -11.73 -16.32 -2.22
N GLN A 350 -12.32 -17.24 -2.96
CA GLN A 350 -12.35 -18.67 -2.66
C GLN A 350 -10.98 -19.37 -2.71
N HIS A 351 -9.94 -18.69 -3.18
CA HIS A 351 -8.57 -19.21 -3.12
C HIS A 351 -7.90 -18.89 -1.77
N VAL A 352 -8.23 -17.76 -1.15
CA VAL A 352 -7.48 -17.21 -0.01
C VAL A 352 -8.34 -16.83 1.20
N GLY A 353 -9.60 -16.47 1.02
CA GLY A 353 -10.54 -16.12 2.09
C GLY A 353 -10.90 -17.35 2.94
N THR A 354 -10.84 -17.23 4.26
CA THR A 354 -11.02 -18.39 5.15
C THR A 354 -12.35 -19.09 4.94
N ASP A 355 -13.46 -18.36 5.02
CA ASP A 355 -14.80 -18.93 4.92
C ASP A 355 -15.15 -19.33 3.47
N ALA A 356 -14.75 -18.48 2.49
CA ALA A 356 -14.97 -18.78 1.09
C ALA A 356 -14.21 -20.05 0.66
N ARG A 357 -12.96 -20.22 1.13
CA ARG A 357 -12.17 -21.43 0.87
C ARG A 357 -12.73 -22.65 1.57
N ALA A 358 -13.13 -22.53 2.84
CA ALA A 358 -13.78 -23.62 3.57
C ALA A 358 -15.03 -24.12 2.85
N LYS A 359 -15.88 -23.21 2.38
CA LYS A 359 -17.08 -23.52 1.58
C LYS A 359 -16.72 -24.21 0.26
N ALA A 360 -15.73 -23.69 -0.47
CA ALA A 360 -15.31 -24.26 -1.74
C ALA A 360 -14.73 -25.67 -1.66
N THR A 361 -14.05 -26.00 -0.53
CA THR A 361 -13.41 -27.31 -0.32
C THR A 361 -14.24 -28.28 0.51
N GLY A 362 -15.29 -27.82 1.19
CA GLY A 362 -16.05 -28.61 2.16
C GLY A 362 -15.30 -28.85 3.49
N ALA A 363 -14.14 -28.21 3.69
CA ALA A 363 -13.37 -28.32 4.93
C ALA A 363 -13.95 -27.44 6.04
N LYS A 364 -13.65 -27.78 7.31
CA LYS A 364 -14.00 -26.91 8.45
C LYS A 364 -13.07 -25.68 8.47
N PRO A 365 -13.56 -24.50 8.91
CA PRO A 365 -12.76 -23.28 8.93
C PRO A 365 -11.38 -23.41 9.58
N GLY A 366 -11.22 -24.15 10.65
CA GLY A 366 -9.94 -24.36 11.34
C GLY A 366 -9.00 -25.39 10.70
N GLU A 367 -9.46 -26.11 9.67
CA GLU A 367 -8.71 -27.19 8.98
C GLU A 367 -8.33 -26.80 7.54
N VAL A 368 -8.79 -25.64 7.08
CA VAL A 368 -8.61 -25.18 5.70
C VAL A 368 -7.27 -24.46 5.53
N SER A 369 -6.62 -24.63 4.37
CA SER A 369 -5.48 -23.87 3.90
C SER A 369 -5.83 -23.13 2.60
N ALA A 370 -5.13 -22.04 2.29
CA ALA A 370 -5.27 -21.38 1.01
C ALA A 370 -4.99 -22.32 -0.17
N GLU A 371 -5.44 -21.94 -1.36
CA GLU A 371 -5.12 -22.67 -2.60
C GLU A 371 -3.60 -22.82 -2.76
N ILE A 372 -3.17 -24.00 -3.16
CA ILE A 372 -1.77 -24.28 -3.48
C ILE A 372 -1.57 -24.10 -4.98
N PHE A 373 -0.72 -23.14 -5.35
CA PHE A 373 -0.41 -22.87 -6.73
C PHE A 373 0.92 -23.52 -7.14
N ASN A 374 0.86 -24.42 -8.11
CA ASN A 374 2.07 -25.09 -8.64
C ASN A 374 3.05 -24.07 -9.25
N ASP A 375 2.55 -22.94 -9.74
CA ASP A 375 3.31 -21.83 -10.29
C ASP A 375 3.59 -20.73 -9.28
N SER A 376 3.62 -21.03 -7.98
CA SER A 376 3.94 -20.06 -6.93
C SER A 376 5.29 -19.39 -7.17
N VAL A 377 5.32 -18.06 -7.03
CA VAL A 377 6.51 -17.21 -7.09
C VAL A 377 6.71 -16.37 -5.82
N GLY A 378 5.94 -16.68 -4.78
CA GLY A 378 6.03 -15.98 -3.52
C GLY A 378 4.90 -16.28 -2.56
N ILE A 379 4.92 -15.59 -1.43
CA ILE A 379 3.94 -15.72 -0.34
C ILE A 379 3.41 -14.38 0.11
N GLY A 380 2.21 -14.41 0.69
CA GLY A 380 1.59 -13.27 1.33
C GLY A 380 0.69 -13.69 2.49
N SER A 381 0.43 -12.78 3.41
CA SER A 381 -0.57 -12.95 4.46
C SER A 381 -1.02 -11.59 4.97
N TYR A 382 -2.27 -11.30 4.77
CA TYR A 382 -2.98 -10.16 5.33
C TYR A 382 -4.47 -10.43 5.23
N ARG A 383 -5.28 -9.78 6.05
CA ARG A 383 -6.74 -9.85 5.91
C ARG A 383 -7.16 -9.30 4.52
N ILE A 384 -8.28 -9.77 3.99
CA ILE A 384 -8.93 -9.08 2.88
C ILE A 384 -9.55 -7.83 3.49
N ASP A 385 -8.83 -6.71 3.36
CA ASP A 385 -9.14 -5.43 4.00
C ASP A 385 -9.44 -4.40 2.92
N LEU A 386 -10.73 -4.17 2.67
CA LEU A 386 -11.21 -3.11 1.79
C LEU A 386 -11.81 -1.98 2.63
N HIS A 387 -11.35 -0.80 2.32
CA HIS A 387 -11.87 0.46 2.88
C HIS A 387 -13.18 0.88 2.21
N PRO A 388 -13.95 1.79 2.82
CA PRO A 388 -15.11 2.38 2.17
C PRO A 388 -14.83 2.80 0.75
N SER A 389 -15.82 2.62 -0.13
CA SER A 389 -15.60 2.74 -1.57
C SER A 389 -16.46 3.82 -2.24
N THR A 390 -16.06 4.22 -3.44
CA THR A 390 -16.81 5.17 -4.27
C THR A 390 -18.16 4.64 -4.74
N GLY A 391 -18.37 3.32 -4.65
CA GLY A 391 -19.65 2.65 -4.92
C GLY A 391 -20.62 2.66 -3.76
N GLY A 392 -20.22 3.19 -2.60
CA GLY A 392 -21.05 3.25 -1.41
C GLY A 392 -20.96 2.03 -0.51
N ASP A 393 -19.96 1.16 -0.70
CA ASP A 393 -19.71 0.06 0.24
C ASP A 393 -18.99 0.59 1.50
N ASN A 394 -19.40 0.10 2.66
CA ASN A 394 -18.66 0.24 3.90
C ASN A 394 -17.49 -0.76 3.88
N TYR A 395 -16.78 -0.97 4.98
CA TYR A 395 -15.66 -1.92 5.04
C TYR A 395 -16.07 -3.33 4.61
N ILE A 396 -15.16 -4.00 3.90
CA ILE A 396 -15.14 -5.45 3.74
C ILE A 396 -13.83 -5.93 4.35
N ASP A 397 -13.84 -6.34 5.62
CA ASP A 397 -12.65 -6.82 6.33
C ASP A 397 -12.90 -8.25 6.83
N ILE A 398 -12.43 -9.22 6.07
CA ILE A 398 -12.65 -10.64 6.29
C ILE A 398 -11.35 -11.41 6.48
N SER A 399 -11.42 -12.52 7.18
CA SER A 399 -10.27 -13.38 7.42
C SER A 399 -9.74 -13.99 6.14
N SER A 400 -8.42 -13.96 5.95
CA SER A 400 -7.71 -14.70 4.92
C SER A 400 -6.71 -15.68 5.51
N LEU A 401 -6.42 -16.71 4.76
CA LEU A 401 -5.39 -17.69 5.04
C LEU A 401 -4.03 -17.17 4.56
N PRO A 402 -2.90 -17.56 5.15
CA PRO A 402 -1.60 -17.35 4.53
C PRO A 402 -1.56 -17.98 3.13
N PHE A 403 -1.25 -17.18 2.12
CA PHE A 403 -1.45 -17.52 0.71
C PHE A 403 -0.15 -17.46 -0.10
N GLN A 404 -0.20 -18.00 -1.32
CA GLN A 404 0.86 -17.93 -2.32
C GLN A 404 0.53 -16.89 -3.39
N ILE A 405 1.57 -16.44 -4.11
CA ILE A 405 1.45 -15.55 -5.27
C ILE A 405 1.68 -16.40 -6.53
N PRO A 406 0.64 -16.68 -7.35
CA PRO A 406 0.82 -17.46 -8.58
C PRO A 406 1.49 -16.65 -9.68
N LEU A 407 2.41 -17.24 -10.42
CA LEU A 407 3.07 -16.61 -11.57
C LEU A 407 2.07 -16.10 -12.61
N GLY A 408 1.02 -16.87 -12.85
CA GLY A 408 -0.02 -16.48 -13.81
C GLY A 408 -0.71 -15.17 -13.51
N ALA A 409 -0.70 -14.71 -12.25
CA ALA A 409 -1.28 -13.42 -11.86
C ALA A 409 -0.38 -12.22 -12.27
N LEU A 410 0.90 -12.44 -12.56
CA LEU A 410 1.81 -11.39 -13.01
C LEU A 410 1.81 -11.20 -14.53
N LEU A 411 1.20 -12.12 -15.27
CA LEU A 411 1.30 -12.24 -16.72
C LEU A 411 0.01 -11.76 -17.39
N PRO A 412 0.03 -10.68 -18.22
CA PRO A 412 -1.11 -10.32 -19.05
C PRO A 412 -1.51 -11.44 -20.01
N LYS A 413 -2.80 -11.57 -20.30
CA LYS A 413 -3.32 -12.58 -21.23
C LYS A 413 -2.73 -12.47 -22.64
N ARG A 414 -2.49 -11.26 -23.13
CA ARG A 414 -2.05 -11.01 -24.49
C ARG A 414 -0.61 -10.51 -24.57
N VAL A 415 -0.28 -9.43 -23.88
CA VAL A 415 1.03 -8.79 -23.99
C VAL A 415 2.13 -9.67 -23.43
N GLU A 416 3.22 -9.84 -24.21
CA GLU A 416 4.24 -10.84 -23.94
C GLU A 416 5.36 -10.36 -23.02
N ASN A 417 5.66 -9.06 -23.01
CA ASN A 417 6.85 -8.50 -22.36
C ASN A 417 6.55 -7.32 -21.42
N LEU A 418 5.31 -7.19 -20.99
CA LEU A 418 4.91 -6.34 -19.88
C LEU A 418 4.49 -7.24 -18.71
N LEU A 419 4.96 -6.93 -17.51
CA LEU A 419 4.65 -7.67 -16.29
C LEU A 419 4.02 -6.73 -15.27
N ALA A 420 3.08 -7.24 -14.48
CA ALA A 420 2.64 -6.56 -13.28
C ALA A 420 3.73 -6.61 -12.21
N GLY A 421 4.07 -5.47 -11.62
CA GLY A 421 5.13 -5.33 -10.62
C GLY A 421 4.65 -4.94 -9.23
N CYS A 422 3.34 -4.79 -9.01
CA CYS A 422 2.74 -4.40 -7.73
C CYS A 422 1.27 -4.88 -7.66
N LYS A 423 0.40 -4.13 -6.96
CA LYS A 423 -1.05 -4.44 -6.80
C LYS A 423 -1.86 -4.47 -8.11
N ASN A 424 -1.27 -4.12 -9.23
CA ASN A 424 -1.90 -4.18 -10.55
C ASN A 424 -1.90 -5.58 -11.20
N LEU A 425 -1.57 -6.62 -10.45
CA LEU A 425 -1.59 -8.02 -10.87
C LEU A 425 -3.03 -8.57 -11.04
N GLY A 426 -3.14 -9.83 -11.47
CA GLY A 426 -4.41 -10.55 -11.65
C GLY A 426 -5.08 -10.90 -10.32
N VAL A 427 -5.74 -9.94 -9.72
CA VAL A 427 -6.59 -10.06 -8.52
C VAL A 427 -7.93 -9.39 -8.79
N THR A 428 -8.96 -9.71 -8.01
CA THR A 428 -10.25 -9.02 -8.02
C THR A 428 -10.23 -7.80 -7.08
N HIS A 429 -11.30 -7.01 -7.12
CA HIS A 429 -11.54 -5.99 -6.10
C HIS A 429 -11.40 -6.56 -4.69
N ILE A 430 -11.99 -7.74 -4.45
CA ILE A 430 -11.98 -8.40 -3.14
C ILE A 430 -10.56 -8.82 -2.76
N THR A 431 -9.87 -9.58 -3.59
CA THR A 431 -8.54 -10.10 -3.25
C THR A 431 -7.44 -9.04 -3.32
N ASN A 432 -7.66 -7.92 -3.99
CA ASN A 432 -6.79 -6.75 -3.89
C ASN A 432 -6.57 -6.35 -2.41
N GLY A 433 -7.60 -6.49 -1.56
CA GLY A 433 -7.52 -6.17 -0.13
C GLY A 433 -6.37 -6.83 0.62
N CYS A 434 -5.92 -8.01 0.22
CA CYS A 434 -4.79 -8.71 0.85
C CYS A 434 -3.51 -8.76 0.00
N TYR A 435 -3.58 -8.46 -1.32
CA TYR A 435 -2.41 -8.48 -2.20
C TYR A 435 -1.70 -7.12 -2.33
N ARG A 436 -2.24 -6.03 -1.81
CA ARG A 436 -1.73 -4.66 -1.89
C ARG A 436 -0.79 -4.22 -0.76
N LEU A 437 -0.44 -5.12 0.17
CA LEU A 437 0.34 -4.76 1.35
C LEU A 437 1.85 -4.90 1.11
N HIS A 438 2.63 -4.14 1.90
CA HIS A 438 4.05 -3.92 1.70
C HIS A 438 4.89 -5.19 1.41
N PRO A 439 4.87 -6.26 2.24
CA PRO A 439 5.70 -7.43 1.93
C PRO A 439 5.19 -8.21 0.73
N VAL A 440 3.89 -8.14 0.43
CA VAL A 440 3.29 -8.83 -0.73
C VAL A 440 3.66 -8.11 -2.02
N GLU A 441 3.48 -6.78 -2.10
CA GLU A 441 3.89 -5.98 -3.26
C GLU A 441 5.40 -6.07 -3.51
N TRP A 442 6.20 -6.07 -2.44
CA TRP A 442 7.64 -6.29 -2.57
C TRP A 442 7.96 -7.62 -3.23
N ASN A 443 7.33 -8.71 -2.79
CA ASN A 443 7.52 -10.04 -3.39
C ASN A 443 7.06 -10.08 -4.85
N ILE A 444 5.93 -9.45 -5.19
CA ILE A 444 5.44 -9.36 -6.57
C ILE A 444 6.49 -8.68 -7.46
N GLY A 445 7.00 -7.51 -7.04
CA GLY A 445 8.03 -6.78 -7.78
C GLY A 445 9.34 -7.55 -7.92
N GLU A 446 9.78 -8.23 -6.86
CA GLU A 446 10.98 -9.07 -6.87
C GLU A 446 10.81 -10.26 -7.84
N ALA A 447 9.67 -10.94 -7.82
CA ALA A 447 9.38 -12.04 -8.74
C ALA A 447 9.29 -11.58 -10.19
N ALA A 448 8.65 -10.43 -10.46
CA ALA A 448 8.57 -9.85 -11.80
C ALA A 448 9.96 -9.48 -12.35
N GLY A 449 10.81 -8.86 -11.53
CA GLY A 449 12.18 -8.52 -11.89
C GLY A 449 13.04 -9.75 -12.17
N ALA A 450 12.95 -10.75 -11.29
CA ALA A 450 13.64 -12.02 -11.46
C ALA A 450 13.20 -12.76 -12.73
N LEU A 451 11.87 -12.76 -13.02
CA LEU A 451 11.33 -13.38 -14.23
C LEU A 451 11.83 -12.70 -15.49
N ALA A 452 11.81 -11.36 -15.54
CA ALA A 452 12.32 -10.61 -16.68
C ALA A 452 13.80 -10.94 -16.94
N ALA A 453 14.63 -10.96 -15.88
CA ALA A 453 16.04 -11.33 -15.99
C ALA A 453 16.25 -12.78 -16.45
N PHE A 454 15.45 -13.72 -15.91
CA PHE A 454 15.47 -15.13 -16.32
C PHE A 454 15.13 -15.29 -17.80
N CYS A 455 14.08 -14.61 -18.25
CA CYS A 455 13.62 -14.65 -19.64
C CYS A 455 14.66 -14.06 -20.61
N VAL A 456 15.33 -12.96 -20.24
CA VAL A 456 16.46 -12.41 -21.04
C VAL A 456 17.58 -13.44 -21.15
N GLY A 457 18.00 -14.04 -20.02
CA GLY A 457 19.08 -15.04 -19.99
C GLY A 457 18.78 -16.31 -20.78
N LYS A 458 17.53 -16.77 -20.73
CA LYS A 458 17.07 -18.00 -21.41
C LYS A 458 16.59 -17.76 -22.85
N LYS A 459 16.39 -16.49 -23.26
CA LYS A 459 15.75 -16.12 -24.54
C LYS A 459 14.36 -16.77 -24.68
N ARG A 460 13.54 -16.63 -23.63
CA ARG A 460 12.18 -17.16 -23.52
C ARG A 460 11.21 -16.05 -23.14
N VAL A 461 9.93 -16.24 -23.42
CA VAL A 461 8.88 -15.34 -22.95
C VAL A 461 8.28 -15.85 -21.63
N PRO A 462 7.76 -14.96 -20.76
CA PRO A 462 7.24 -15.31 -19.44
C PRO A 462 6.21 -16.43 -19.43
N ARG A 463 5.28 -16.45 -20.38
CA ARG A 463 4.26 -17.51 -20.50
C ARG A 463 4.83 -18.87 -20.84
N GLU A 464 5.97 -18.94 -21.56
CA GLU A 464 6.67 -20.22 -21.77
C GLU A 464 7.29 -20.75 -20.47
N VAL A 465 7.78 -19.87 -19.60
CA VAL A 465 8.31 -20.25 -18.29
C VAL A 465 7.20 -20.89 -17.46
N ARG A 466 6.00 -20.29 -17.45
CA ARG A 466 4.83 -20.83 -16.75
C ARG A 466 4.34 -22.15 -17.36
N ALA A 467 4.26 -22.22 -18.69
CA ALA A 467 3.68 -23.37 -19.40
C ALA A 467 4.56 -24.62 -19.41
N LYS A 468 5.89 -24.48 -19.28
CA LYS A 468 6.85 -25.59 -19.37
C LYS A 468 7.33 -25.98 -17.97
N PRO A 469 6.97 -27.18 -17.44
CA PRO A 469 7.28 -27.59 -16.05
C PRO A 469 8.76 -27.51 -15.70
N ASP A 470 9.65 -27.81 -16.63
CA ASP A 470 11.10 -27.79 -16.38
C ASP A 470 11.62 -26.33 -16.24
N LEU A 471 11.14 -25.40 -17.08
CA LEU A 471 11.50 -23.98 -16.99
C LEU A 471 10.92 -23.36 -15.75
N LEU A 472 9.66 -23.69 -15.41
CA LEU A 472 9.02 -23.21 -14.19
C LEU A 472 9.82 -23.65 -12.96
N ARG A 473 10.18 -24.92 -12.89
CA ARG A 473 10.97 -25.48 -11.78
C ARG A 473 12.37 -24.84 -11.68
N GLU A 474 13.02 -24.60 -12.83
CA GLU A 474 14.30 -23.90 -12.86
C GLU A 474 14.17 -22.46 -12.33
N PHE A 475 13.12 -21.75 -12.75
CA PHE A 475 12.83 -20.40 -12.27
C PHE A 475 12.51 -20.37 -10.76
N GLN A 476 11.65 -21.28 -10.29
CA GLN A 476 11.32 -21.41 -8.86
C GLN A 476 12.57 -21.75 -8.02
N ASN A 477 13.45 -22.62 -8.50
CA ASN A 477 14.72 -22.91 -7.84
C ASN A 477 15.60 -21.65 -7.73
N ARG A 478 15.60 -20.81 -8.76
CA ARG A 478 16.32 -19.54 -8.75
C ARG A 478 15.74 -18.59 -7.69
N LEU A 479 14.44 -18.44 -7.66
CA LEU A 479 13.76 -17.61 -6.63
C LEU A 479 14.11 -18.09 -5.21
N THR A 480 14.07 -19.40 -4.98
CA THR A 480 14.43 -19.99 -3.68
C THR A 480 15.88 -19.71 -3.29
N GLN A 481 16.83 -19.83 -4.22
CA GLN A 481 18.25 -19.50 -4.00
C GLN A 481 18.43 -18.01 -3.67
N ASP A 482 17.63 -17.14 -4.28
CA ASP A 482 17.63 -15.70 -4.02
C ASP A 482 16.89 -15.34 -2.72
N GLY A 483 16.27 -16.33 -2.04
CA GLY A 483 15.62 -16.18 -0.74
C GLY A 483 14.16 -15.76 -0.82
N VAL A 484 13.49 -16.06 -1.93
CA VAL A 484 12.04 -15.92 -2.07
C VAL A 484 11.37 -17.22 -1.60
N PRO A 485 10.58 -17.23 -0.53
CA PRO A 485 9.80 -18.39 -0.12
C PRO A 485 8.64 -18.62 -1.09
N LEU A 486 8.44 -19.87 -1.52
CA LEU A 486 7.37 -20.25 -2.45
C LEU A 486 6.13 -20.83 -1.75
N ALA A 487 6.25 -21.14 -0.48
CA ALA A 487 5.17 -21.69 0.33
C ALA A 487 5.35 -21.29 1.80
N TRP A 488 4.23 -21.21 2.52
CA TRP A 488 4.25 -21.01 3.95
C TRP A 488 4.65 -22.31 4.67
N PRO A 489 5.45 -22.23 5.74
CA PRO A 489 5.52 -23.34 6.70
C PRO A 489 4.13 -23.53 7.32
N ARG A 490 3.90 -24.64 8.03
CA ARG A 490 2.65 -24.81 8.78
C ARG A 490 2.52 -23.71 9.82
N VAL A 491 1.56 -22.79 9.60
CA VAL A 491 1.22 -21.70 10.52
C VAL A 491 -0.27 -21.78 10.81
N THR A 492 -0.66 -21.42 12.03
CA THR A 492 -2.07 -21.31 12.39
C THR A 492 -2.58 -19.95 11.89
N PRO A 493 -3.65 -19.90 11.09
CA PRO A 493 -4.31 -18.64 10.71
C PRO A 493 -4.74 -17.87 11.95
N ARG A 494 -4.67 -16.56 11.90
CA ARG A 494 -5.14 -15.67 12.97
C ARG A 494 -6.35 -14.88 12.52
#